data_731d15696b309c7c5fae751a7e345b5c
#
_entry.id   731d15696b309c7c5fae751a7e345b5c
#
_cell.length_a   1.000
_cell.length_b   1.000
_cell.length_c   1.000
_cell.angle_alpha   90.00
_cell.angle_beta   90.00
_cell.angle_gamma   90.00
#
_symmetry.space_group_name_H-M   'P 1'
#
loop_
_entity.id
_entity.type
_entity.pdbx_description
1 polymer ?
#
loop_
_entity_poly.entity_id
_entity_poly.type
_entity_poly.pdbx_seq_one_letter_code
_entity_poly.pdbx_strand_id
1 'polypeptide(L)'
;MTAVLGCIADDFTGGTDLAETLSRNGMRTIQLLGVPDTALASEAAAQADALVVALKIRTVPVEEAVSQALAALEALRAAGCRQFFWKYCSTFDSTPKGNIGPVAEALLQALGGDRAVVCPSFPENKRTVYQGYLFVGDRLLHETSMRSHPLTPMTDANLIRLMDAQSSRKSGLVPLETVREGVEAVKALMDELAAQGTPWLVCDALSDADLRAIGAACAGHALVTGGSGVARGLGVN
;
A
#
# COMPACT_ATOMS: atom_id res chain seq x y z
N MET A 1 12.50 21.83 5.04
CA MET A 1 12.57 20.36 4.86
C MET A 1 11.56 20.04 3.76
N THR A 2 11.92 19.26 2.78
CA THR A 2 11.03 18.81 1.69
C THR A 2 10.39 17.49 2.08
N ALA A 3 9.14 17.25 1.61
CA ALA A 3 8.45 15.98 1.84
C ALA A 3 9.31 14.79 1.40
N VAL A 4 9.35 13.76 2.24
CA VAL A 4 10.13 12.54 1.96
C VAL A 4 9.25 11.39 1.51
N LEU A 5 7.98 11.36 1.93
CA LEU A 5 7.02 10.31 1.60
C LEU A 5 5.96 10.84 0.60
N GLY A 6 5.88 10.20 -0.56
CA GLY A 6 4.85 10.44 -1.57
C GLY A 6 3.83 9.31 -1.59
N CYS A 7 2.57 9.61 -1.37
CA CYS A 7 1.49 8.62 -1.34
C CYS A 7 0.53 8.82 -2.50
N ILE A 8 0.11 7.72 -3.12
CA ILE A 8 -0.91 7.69 -4.16
C ILE A 8 -2.05 6.83 -3.64
N ALA A 9 -3.25 7.38 -3.54
CA ALA A 9 -4.43 6.67 -3.04
C ALA A 9 -5.44 6.40 -4.18
N ASP A 10 -6.03 5.22 -4.20
CA ASP A 10 -6.96 4.78 -5.24
C ASP A 10 -8.34 5.45 -5.15
N ASP A 11 -8.66 6.05 -3.99
CA ASP A 11 -9.88 6.83 -3.78
C ASP A 11 -9.69 7.97 -2.77
N PHE A 12 -10.61 8.92 -2.76
CA PHE A 12 -10.53 10.11 -1.91
C PHE A 12 -10.67 9.79 -0.43
N THR A 13 -11.57 8.90 -0.07
CA THR A 13 -11.78 8.46 1.32
C THR A 13 -10.52 7.77 1.86
N GLY A 14 -9.94 6.86 1.07
CA GLY A 14 -8.69 6.19 1.43
C GLY A 14 -7.51 7.15 1.53
N GLY A 15 -7.46 8.17 0.68
CA GLY A 15 -6.47 9.24 0.77
C GLY A 15 -6.57 10.02 2.08
N THR A 16 -7.79 10.39 2.49
CA THR A 16 -8.04 11.09 3.76
C THR A 16 -7.69 10.21 4.96
N ASP A 17 -8.08 8.94 4.95
CA ASP A 17 -7.75 7.96 5.99
C ASP A 17 -6.23 7.77 6.15
N LEU A 18 -5.49 7.73 5.03
CA LEU A 18 -4.04 7.68 5.05
C LEU A 18 -3.42 8.98 5.60
N ALA A 19 -3.89 10.13 5.14
CA ALA A 19 -3.40 11.44 5.60
C ALA A 19 -3.61 11.62 7.11
N GLU A 20 -4.76 11.21 7.62
CA GLU A 20 -5.04 11.20 9.06
C GLU A 20 -4.09 10.25 9.81
N THR A 21 -3.87 9.04 9.30
CA THR A 21 -2.96 8.06 9.91
C THR A 21 -1.53 8.60 9.99
N LEU A 22 -1.02 9.19 8.92
CA LEU A 22 0.31 9.79 8.89
C LEU A 22 0.42 10.99 9.85
N SER A 23 -0.60 11.84 9.89
CA SER A 23 -0.64 12.99 10.80
C SER A 23 -0.67 12.58 12.27
N ARG A 24 -1.44 11.54 12.63
CA ARG A 24 -1.44 10.95 13.97
C ARG A 24 -0.09 10.35 14.36
N ASN A 25 0.70 9.92 13.39
CA ASN A 25 2.07 9.45 13.57
C ASN A 25 3.14 10.56 13.56
N GLY A 26 2.71 11.84 13.60
CA GLY A 26 3.59 13.00 13.74
C GLY A 26 4.12 13.57 12.43
N MET A 27 3.71 13.09 11.27
CA MET A 27 4.09 13.67 9.97
C MET A 27 3.16 14.82 9.60
N ARG A 28 3.73 15.98 9.25
CA ARG A 28 2.94 17.05 8.60
C ARG A 28 2.52 16.54 7.23
N THR A 29 1.23 16.37 7.02
CA THR A 29 0.69 15.73 5.82
C THR A 29 -0.23 16.68 5.05
N ILE A 30 -0.02 16.78 3.75
CA ILE A 30 -0.91 17.52 2.84
C ILE A 30 -1.53 16.54 1.86
N GLN A 31 -2.85 16.61 1.72
CA GLN A 31 -3.60 15.85 0.72
C GLN A 31 -3.91 16.72 -0.49
N LEU A 32 -3.64 16.20 -1.68
CA LEU A 32 -3.95 16.79 -2.98
C LEU A 32 -4.99 15.92 -3.68
N LEU A 33 -5.99 16.53 -4.29
CA LEU A 33 -7.07 15.83 -5.00
C LEU A 33 -6.79 15.83 -6.50
N GLY A 34 -6.77 14.63 -7.09
CA GLY A 34 -6.36 14.42 -8.49
C GLY A 34 -4.85 14.55 -8.67
N VAL A 35 -4.39 14.38 -9.89
CA VAL A 35 -2.96 14.53 -10.23
C VAL A 35 -2.58 16.01 -10.16
N PRO A 36 -1.68 16.42 -9.25
CA PRO A 36 -1.27 17.81 -9.13
C PRO A 36 -0.35 18.21 -10.28
N ASP A 37 -0.33 19.47 -10.64
CA ASP A 37 0.77 20.03 -11.41
C ASP A 37 2.07 20.11 -10.55
N THR A 38 3.21 20.26 -11.22
CA THR A 38 4.51 20.26 -10.54
C THR A 38 4.68 21.44 -9.58
N ALA A 39 4.08 22.60 -9.87
CA ALA A 39 4.18 23.77 -9.02
C ALA A 39 3.44 23.56 -7.70
N LEU A 40 2.19 23.09 -7.77
CA LEU A 40 1.37 22.77 -6.60
C LEU A 40 2.02 21.67 -5.73
N ALA A 41 2.54 20.61 -6.37
CA ALA A 41 3.23 19.53 -5.65
C ALA A 41 4.47 20.04 -4.91
N SER A 42 5.27 20.89 -5.55
CA SER A 42 6.49 21.46 -4.96
C SER A 42 6.18 22.42 -3.81
N GLU A 43 5.14 23.25 -3.95
CA GLU A 43 4.69 24.16 -2.89
C GLU A 43 4.21 23.37 -1.66
N ALA A 44 3.41 22.33 -1.87
CA ALA A 44 2.96 21.44 -0.80
C ALA A 44 4.12 20.73 -0.12
N ALA A 45 5.10 20.22 -0.90
CA ALA A 45 6.26 19.52 -0.37
C ALA A 45 7.15 20.39 0.51
N ALA A 46 7.20 21.71 0.27
CA ALA A 46 7.95 22.64 1.12
C ALA A 46 7.35 22.76 2.54
N GLN A 47 6.09 22.41 2.72
CA GLN A 47 5.32 22.59 3.95
C GLN A 47 4.99 21.27 4.67
N ALA A 48 5.27 20.13 4.06
CA ALA A 48 4.88 18.81 4.56
C ALA A 48 6.07 17.85 4.67
N ASP A 49 5.87 16.79 5.44
CA ASP A 49 6.76 15.63 5.52
C ASP A 49 6.24 14.50 4.60
N ALA A 50 4.93 14.49 4.34
CA ALA A 50 4.27 13.55 3.44
C ALA A 50 3.24 14.25 2.55
N LEU A 51 3.18 13.85 1.28
CA LEU A 51 2.12 14.25 0.34
C LEU A 51 1.24 13.05 0.01
N VAL A 52 -0.08 13.23 0.04
CA VAL A 52 -1.06 12.22 -0.34
C VAL A 52 -1.84 12.70 -1.56
N VAL A 53 -1.55 12.12 -2.71
CA VAL A 53 -2.33 12.36 -3.94
C VAL A 53 -3.49 11.37 -3.95
N ALA A 54 -4.70 11.87 -3.74
CA ALA A 54 -5.92 11.08 -3.76
C ALA A 54 -6.52 11.11 -5.17
N LEU A 55 -6.60 9.94 -5.78
CA LEU A 55 -7.14 9.73 -7.12
C LEU A 55 -8.55 9.10 -7.05
N LYS A 56 -9.13 8.81 -8.19
CA LYS A 56 -10.43 8.14 -8.32
C LYS A 56 -10.31 6.99 -9.33
N ILE A 57 -9.37 6.06 -9.03
CA ILE A 57 -8.89 5.06 -9.98
C ILE A 57 -9.19 3.60 -9.59
N ARG A 58 -9.93 3.37 -8.50
CA ARG A 58 -10.22 2.01 -8.01
C ARG A 58 -10.97 1.16 -9.03
N THR A 59 -11.89 1.75 -9.79
CA THR A 59 -12.82 1.03 -10.68
C THR A 59 -12.85 1.55 -12.12
N VAL A 60 -11.92 2.40 -12.51
CA VAL A 60 -11.74 2.82 -13.92
C VAL A 60 -11.00 1.74 -14.71
N PRO A 61 -10.95 1.81 -16.05
CA PRO A 61 -10.11 0.93 -16.86
C PRO A 61 -8.65 0.91 -16.38
N VAL A 62 -7.99 -0.24 -16.47
CA VAL A 62 -6.62 -0.46 -15.96
C VAL A 62 -5.63 0.55 -16.55
N GLU A 63 -5.71 0.80 -17.86
CA GLU A 63 -4.82 1.72 -18.58
C GLU A 63 -4.96 3.16 -18.04
N GLU A 64 -6.18 3.56 -17.72
CA GLU A 64 -6.46 4.86 -17.12
C GLU A 64 -5.92 4.94 -15.69
N ALA A 65 -6.12 3.89 -14.89
CA ALA A 65 -5.61 3.81 -13.53
C ALA A 65 -4.09 3.90 -13.48
N VAL A 66 -3.41 3.14 -14.33
CA VAL A 66 -1.95 3.13 -14.45
C VAL A 66 -1.44 4.49 -14.90
N SER A 67 -2.05 5.09 -15.93
CA SER A 67 -1.65 6.40 -16.45
C SER A 67 -1.75 7.49 -15.38
N GLN A 68 -2.86 7.57 -14.64
CA GLN A 68 -3.05 8.56 -13.59
C GLN A 68 -2.08 8.32 -12.41
N ALA A 69 -1.84 7.07 -12.02
CA ALA A 69 -0.91 6.73 -10.95
C ALA A 69 0.54 7.09 -11.30
N LEU A 70 0.98 6.83 -12.53
CA LEU A 70 2.31 7.21 -13.01
C LEU A 70 2.46 8.74 -13.10
N ALA A 71 1.44 9.46 -13.54
CA ALA A 71 1.46 10.93 -13.56
C ALA A 71 1.56 11.51 -12.14
N ALA A 72 0.85 10.92 -11.17
CA ALA A 72 0.96 11.30 -9.76
C ALA A 72 2.37 10.98 -9.20
N LEU A 73 2.94 9.83 -9.55
CA LEU A 73 4.31 9.46 -9.17
C LEU A 73 5.32 10.50 -9.67
N GLU A 74 5.25 10.91 -10.93
CA GLU A 74 6.17 11.89 -11.51
C GLU A 74 6.06 13.25 -10.81
N ALA A 75 4.84 13.71 -10.50
CA ALA A 75 4.64 14.96 -9.74
C ALA A 75 5.26 14.87 -8.33
N LEU A 76 5.08 13.75 -7.63
CA LEU A 76 5.65 13.52 -6.31
C LEU A 76 7.19 13.40 -6.34
N ARG A 77 7.75 12.75 -7.36
CA ARG A 77 9.22 12.68 -7.56
C ARG A 77 9.82 14.06 -7.83
N ALA A 78 9.18 14.83 -8.70
CA ALA A 78 9.59 16.21 -8.99
C ALA A 78 9.52 17.10 -7.76
N ALA A 79 8.58 16.87 -6.85
CA ALA A 79 8.45 17.55 -5.55
C ALA A 79 9.49 17.11 -4.50
N GLY A 80 10.32 16.08 -4.81
CA GLY A 80 11.43 15.63 -3.95
C GLY A 80 11.14 14.43 -3.06
N CYS A 81 9.97 13.79 -3.20
CA CYS A 81 9.67 12.55 -2.49
C CYS A 81 10.62 11.42 -2.90
N ARG A 82 11.02 10.58 -1.94
CA ARG A 82 12.03 9.52 -2.14
C ARG A 82 11.51 8.13 -1.85
N GLN A 83 10.54 7.97 -0.95
CA GLN A 83 9.81 6.74 -0.69
C GLN A 83 8.36 6.94 -1.12
N PHE A 84 7.75 5.88 -1.68
CA PHE A 84 6.40 5.96 -2.22
C PHE A 84 5.47 4.92 -1.59
N PHE A 85 4.20 5.31 -1.43
CA PHE A 85 3.16 4.47 -0.87
C PHE A 85 1.97 4.36 -1.83
N TRP A 86 1.65 3.14 -2.26
CA TRP A 86 0.44 2.84 -3.01
C TRP A 86 -0.67 2.41 -2.06
N LYS A 87 -1.66 3.28 -1.86
CA LYS A 87 -2.78 3.12 -0.93
C LYS A 87 -4.03 2.61 -1.62
N TYR A 88 -4.48 1.46 -1.16
CA TYR A 88 -5.77 0.88 -1.54
C TYR A 88 -6.60 0.49 -0.30
N CYS A 89 -7.83 -0.04 -0.51
CA CYS A 89 -8.73 -0.35 0.59
C CYS A 89 -8.18 -1.45 1.52
N SER A 90 -8.45 -1.32 2.82
CA SER A 90 -8.12 -2.35 3.82
C SER A 90 -8.92 -3.66 3.62
N THR A 91 -9.96 -3.64 2.81
CA THR A 91 -10.71 -4.82 2.35
C THR A 91 -10.26 -5.34 0.97
N PHE A 92 -9.12 -4.84 0.47
CA PHE A 92 -8.55 -5.25 -0.81
C PHE A 92 -9.59 -5.22 -1.96
N ASP A 93 -10.37 -4.16 -2.07
CA ASP A 93 -11.50 -3.99 -2.99
C ASP A 93 -11.08 -4.07 -4.45
N SER A 94 -10.72 -5.26 -4.92
CA SER A 94 -10.18 -5.47 -6.26
C SER A 94 -10.46 -6.91 -6.72
N THR A 95 -11.09 -7.04 -7.87
CA THR A 95 -11.32 -8.34 -8.53
C THR A 95 -10.07 -8.81 -9.27
N PRO A 96 -10.03 -10.03 -9.85
CA PRO A 96 -8.92 -10.45 -10.72
C PRO A 96 -8.63 -9.51 -11.90
N LYS A 97 -9.58 -8.63 -12.26
CA LYS A 97 -9.43 -7.58 -13.28
C LYS A 97 -9.31 -6.18 -12.66
N GLY A 98 -8.96 -6.10 -11.38
CA GLY A 98 -8.87 -4.85 -10.65
C GLY A 98 -7.51 -4.15 -10.81
N ASN A 99 -7.41 -3.00 -10.16
CA ASN A 99 -6.32 -2.05 -10.42
C ASN A 99 -5.17 -2.13 -9.39
N ILE A 100 -5.31 -2.90 -8.29
CA ILE A 100 -4.27 -2.93 -7.25
C ILE A 100 -2.95 -3.47 -7.81
N GLY A 101 -2.99 -4.64 -8.45
CA GLY A 101 -1.80 -5.30 -9.00
C GLY A 101 -1.17 -4.51 -10.16
N PRO A 102 -1.93 -4.16 -11.22
CA PRO A 102 -1.37 -3.44 -12.38
C PRO A 102 -0.76 -2.09 -12.00
N VAL A 103 -1.40 -1.32 -11.12
CA VAL A 103 -0.84 -0.04 -10.64
C VAL A 103 0.41 -0.27 -9.81
N ALA A 104 0.39 -1.25 -8.87
CA ALA A 104 1.58 -1.59 -8.08
C ALA A 104 2.77 -2.00 -8.97
N GLU A 105 2.51 -2.81 -10.02
CA GLU A 105 3.53 -3.27 -10.96
C GLU A 105 4.13 -2.11 -11.77
N ALA A 106 3.29 -1.20 -12.27
CA ALA A 106 3.73 -0.02 -13.01
C ALA A 106 4.55 0.94 -12.13
N LEU A 107 4.11 1.19 -10.90
CA LEU A 107 4.83 2.04 -9.95
C LEU A 107 6.18 1.41 -9.55
N LEU A 108 6.21 0.12 -9.24
CA LEU A 108 7.44 -0.58 -8.87
C LEU A 108 8.46 -0.55 -10.00
N GLN A 109 8.01 -0.77 -11.24
CA GLN A 109 8.86 -0.69 -12.44
C GLN A 109 9.40 0.73 -12.67
N ALA A 110 8.55 1.76 -12.58
CA ALA A 110 8.95 3.15 -12.75
C ALA A 110 9.95 3.63 -11.69
N LEU A 111 9.90 3.03 -10.50
CA LEU A 111 10.81 3.30 -9.39
C LEU A 111 12.11 2.49 -9.47
N GLY A 112 12.22 1.52 -10.38
CA GLY A 112 13.36 0.60 -10.44
C GLY A 112 13.47 -0.31 -9.22
N GLY A 113 12.35 -0.53 -8.52
CA GLY A 113 12.29 -1.38 -7.34
C GLY A 113 12.22 -2.87 -7.71
N ASP A 114 12.71 -3.71 -6.83
CA ASP A 114 12.72 -5.18 -7.00
C ASP A 114 11.58 -5.87 -6.24
N ARG A 115 11.01 -5.20 -5.23
CA ARG A 115 9.96 -5.73 -4.34
C ARG A 115 9.06 -4.63 -3.77
N ALA A 116 7.87 -5.02 -3.30
CA ALA A 116 7.01 -4.18 -2.50
C ALA A 116 6.15 -5.01 -1.54
N VAL A 117 5.91 -4.48 -0.35
CA VAL A 117 4.98 -5.05 0.63
C VAL A 117 3.54 -4.92 0.14
N VAL A 118 2.73 -5.93 0.41
CA VAL A 118 1.28 -5.97 0.21
C VAL A 118 0.63 -6.22 1.57
N CYS A 119 0.21 -5.17 2.27
CA CYS A 119 -0.34 -5.28 3.62
C CYS A 119 -1.60 -4.41 3.79
N PRO A 120 -2.79 -4.94 3.49
CA PRO A 120 -4.05 -4.22 3.70
C PRO A 120 -4.47 -4.15 5.18
N SER A 121 -3.77 -4.81 6.08
CA SER A 121 -4.14 -4.90 7.49
C SER A 121 -4.34 -3.53 8.14
N PHE A 122 -5.42 -3.40 8.91
CA PHE A 122 -5.76 -2.23 9.69
C PHE A 122 -6.54 -2.66 10.96
N PRO A 123 -5.84 -3.12 12.01
CA PRO A 123 -6.43 -3.72 13.19
C PRO A 123 -7.44 -2.83 13.92
N GLU A 124 -7.19 -1.51 13.97
CA GLU A 124 -8.14 -0.53 14.54
C GLU A 124 -9.53 -0.63 13.88
N ASN A 125 -9.55 -0.87 12.58
CA ASN A 125 -10.77 -1.07 11.80
C ASN A 125 -11.17 -2.56 11.67
N LYS A 126 -10.59 -3.44 12.52
CA LYS A 126 -10.85 -4.89 12.53
C LYS A 126 -10.53 -5.57 11.18
N ARG A 127 -9.52 -5.10 10.46
CA ARG A 127 -8.95 -5.79 9.28
C ARG A 127 -7.60 -6.34 9.69
N THR A 128 -7.46 -7.66 9.62
CA THR A 128 -6.23 -8.36 9.99
C THR A 128 -5.87 -9.37 8.92
N VAL A 129 -4.58 -9.67 8.80
CA VAL A 129 -4.07 -10.68 7.87
C VAL A 129 -3.35 -11.74 8.66
N TYR A 130 -3.71 -13.00 8.45
CA TYR A 130 -3.05 -14.16 9.03
C TYR A 130 -2.92 -15.28 8.01
N GLN A 131 -1.70 -15.81 7.85
CA GLN A 131 -1.34 -16.79 6.84
C GLN A 131 -1.77 -16.39 5.42
N GLY A 132 -1.65 -15.09 5.12
CA GLY A 132 -2.05 -14.50 3.84
C GLY A 132 -3.55 -14.37 3.64
N TYR A 133 -4.38 -14.69 4.62
CA TYR A 133 -5.83 -14.52 4.56
C TYR A 133 -6.28 -13.25 5.26
N LEU A 134 -7.11 -12.47 4.58
CA LEU A 134 -7.69 -11.24 5.11
C LEU A 134 -9.00 -11.54 5.86
N PHE A 135 -9.03 -11.07 7.10
CA PHE A 135 -10.21 -11.11 7.98
C PHE A 135 -10.83 -9.72 8.12
N VAL A 136 -12.14 -9.71 8.28
CA VAL A 136 -12.93 -8.54 8.69
C VAL A 136 -13.68 -8.92 9.97
N GLY A 137 -13.22 -8.41 11.09
CA GLY A 137 -13.65 -8.88 12.41
C GLY A 137 -13.20 -10.33 12.64
N ASP A 138 -14.15 -11.21 12.88
CA ASP A 138 -13.98 -12.64 13.16
C ASP A 138 -14.20 -13.54 11.94
N ARG A 139 -14.41 -12.95 10.74
CA ARG A 139 -14.77 -13.67 9.51
C ARG A 139 -13.74 -13.45 8.41
N LEU A 140 -13.58 -14.44 7.55
CA LEU A 140 -12.85 -14.28 6.30
C LEU A 140 -13.55 -13.25 5.40
N LEU A 141 -12.78 -12.48 4.67
CA LEU A 141 -13.29 -11.40 3.79
C LEU A 141 -14.49 -11.85 2.94
N HIS A 142 -14.40 -13.01 2.29
CA HIS A 142 -15.45 -13.53 1.40
C HIS A 142 -16.67 -14.11 2.14
N GLU A 143 -16.65 -14.16 3.47
CA GLU A 143 -17.80 -14.55 4.32
C GLU A 143 -18.55 -13.33 4.86
N THR A 144 -18.13 -12.13 4.49
CA THR A 144 -18.75 -10.85 4.88
C THR A 144 -19.60 -10.28 3.75
N SER A 145 -20.19 -9.11 3.99
CA SER A 145 -20.92 -8.35 2.95
C SER A 145 -20.06 -7.99 1.73
N MET A 146 -18.72 -8.01 1.88
CA MET A 146 -17.80 -7.76 0.78
C MET A 146 -17.90 -8.78 -0.35
N ARG A 147 -18.38 -10.01 -0.08
CA ARG A 147 -18.66 -11.02 -1.11
C ARG A 147 -19.61 -10.52 -2.18
N SER A 148 -20.57 -9.70 -1.79
CA SER A 148 -21.62 -9.16 -2.68
C SER A 148 -21.44 -7.67 -2.93
N HIS A 149 -20.21 -7.15 -2.79
CA HIS A 149 -19.94 -5.74 -3.06
C HIS A 149 -20.29 -5.41 -4.53
N PRO A 150 -21.06 -4.33 -4.79
CA PRO A 150 -21.64 -4.10 -6.13
C PRO A 150 -20.59 -3.84 -7.22
N LEU A 151 -19.44 -3.27 -6.90
CA LEU A 151 -18.39 -2.93 -7.88
C LEU A 151 -17.22 -3.92 -7.82
N THR A 152 -16.86 -4.37 -6.63
CA THR A 152 -15.68 -5.21 -6.38
C THR A 152 -16.05 -6.38 -5.47
N PRO A 153 -16.82 -7.38 -5.97
CA PRO A 153 -17.21 -8.54 -5.16
C PRO A 153 -15.99 -9.37 -4.76
N MET A 154 -15.76 -9.47 -3.45
CA MET A 154 -14.60 -10.18 -2.89
C MET A 154 -14.98 -11.63 -2.59
N THR A 155 -14.69 -12.53 -3.53
CA THR A 155 -15.04 -13.95 -3.45
C THR A 155 -13.94 -14.85 -2.88
N ASP A 156 -12.78 -14.29 -2.60
CA ASP A 156 -11.63 -14.93 -1.96
C ASP A 156 -11.07 -14.03 -0.86
N ALA A 157 -10.50 -14.62 0.17
CA ALA A 157 -9.80 -13.91 1.25
C ALA A 157 -8.27 -14.08 1.17
N ASN A 158 -7.75 -14.94 0.31
CA ASN A 158 -6.32 -15.19 0.19
C ASN A 158 -5.66 -14.11 -0.67
N LEU A 159 -4.86 -13.25 -0.03
CA LEU A 159 -4.21 -12.10 -0.68
C LEU A 159 -3.16 -12.50 -1.72
N ILE A 160 -2.49 -13.64 -1.53
CA ILE A 160 -1.52 -14.16 -2.50
C ILE A 160 -2.24 -14.47 -3.81
N ARG A 161 -3.34 -15.24 -3.74
CA ARG A 161 -4.13 -15.56 -4.94
C ARG A 161 -4.73 -14.33 -5.60
N LEU A 162 -5.23 -13.38 -4.78
CA LEU A 162 -5.81 -12.12 -5.29
C LEU A 162 -4.76 -11.27 -5.98
N MET A 163 -3.55 -11.14 -5.41
CA MET A 163 -2.47 -10.38 -6.01
C MET A 163 -1.90 -11.07 -7.25
N ASP A 164 -1.70 -12.39 -7.19
CA ASP A 164 -1.22 -13.19 -8.31
C ASP A 164 -2.17 -13.17 -9.52
N ALA A 165 -3.47 -13.01 -9.28
CA ALA A 165 -4.47 -12.91 -10.35
C ALA A 165 -4.42 -11.56 -11.09
N GLN A 166 -3.80 -10.53 -10.50
CA GLN A 166 -3.72 -9.17 -11.04
C GLN A 166 -2.31 -8.78 -11.50
N SER A 167 -1.31 -9.62 -11.29
CA SER A 167 0.09 -9.34 -11.60
C SER A 167 0.68 -10.41 -12.50
N SER A 168 1.64 -10.02 -13.33
CA SER A 168 2.48 -10.94 -14.10
C SER A 168 3.50 -11.68 -13.22
N ARG A 169 3.71 -11.22 -11.99
CA ARG A 169 4.73 -11.71 -11.04
C ARG A 169 4.06 -12.35 -9.83
N LYS A 170 4.81 -13.21 -9.11
CA LYS A 170 4.30 -13.99 -8.00
C LYS A 170 4.44 -13.29 -6.65
N SER A 171 3.59 -13.69 -5.71
CA SER A 171 3.58 -13.21 -4.34
C SER A 171 4.17 -14.25 -3.38
N GLY A 172 4.90 -13.78 -2.38
CA GLY A 172 5.38 -14.58 -1.25
C GLY A 172 4.72 -14.13 0.06
N LEU A 173 4.74 -15.00 1.06
CA LEU A 173 4.21 -14.71 2.39
C LEU A 173 5.34 -14.33 3.34
N VAL A 174 5.18 -13.23 4.05
CA VAL A 174 5.92 -12.91 5.27
C VAL A 174 4.99 -13.24 6.45
N PRO A 175 5.15 -14.42 7.08
CA PRO A 175 4.21 -14.92 8.07
C PRO A 175 4.35 -14.18 9.39
N LEU A 176 3.29 -14.25 10.22
CA LEU A 176 3.21 -13.56 11.50
C LEU A 176 4.36 -13.91 12.45
N GLU A 177 4.79 -15.16 12.44
CA GLU A 177 5.92 -15.63 13.25
C GLU A 177 7.16 -14.80 12.97
N THR A 178 7.53 -14.64 11.69
CA THR A 178 8.68 -13.83 11.26
C THR A 178 8.49 -12.35 11.61
N VAL A 179 7.26 -11.83 11.45
CA VAL A 179 6.97 -10.42 11.81
C VAL A 179 7.23 -10.20 13.30
N ARG A 180 6.89 -11.17 14.16
CA ARG A 180 7.08 -11.10 15.62
C ARG A 180 8.51 -11.39 16.10
N GLU A 181 9.34 -12.00 15.26
CA GLU A 181 10.79 -12.08 15.51
C GLU A 181 11.49 -10.72 15.39
N GLY A 182 10.85 -9.76 14.71
CA GLY A 182 11.30 -8.38 14.62
C GLY A 182 11.81 -7.94 13.25
N VAL A 183 12.22 -6.70 13.18
CA VAL A 183 12.52 -5.98 11.92
C VAL A 183 13.58 -6.71 11.07
N GLU A 184 14.64 -7.21 11.69
CA GLU A 184 15.74 -7.85 10.94
C GLU A 184 15.33 -9.22 10.35
N ALA A 185 14.50 -9.99 11.05
CA ALA A 185 13.94 -11.22 10.52
C ALA A 185 13.00 -10.96 9.33
N VAL A 186 12.18 -9.91 9.43
CA VAL A 186 11.31 -9.48 8.32
C VAL A 186 12.13 -9.09 7.10
N LYS A 187 13.18 -8.26 7.28
CA LYS A 187 14.08 -7.87 6.17
C LYS A 187 14.74 -9.08 5.51
N ALA A 188 15.30 -9.98 6.30
CA ALA A 188 15.99 -11.17 5.79
C ALA A 188 15.06 -12.03 4.92
N LEU A 189 13.82 -12.29 5.39
CA LEU A 189 12.85 -13.06 4.61
C LEU A 189 12.40 -12.29 3.36
N MET A 190 12.21 -10.97 3.44
CA MET A 190 11.87 -10.15 2.27
C MET A 190 12.98 -10.21 1.21
N ASP A 191 14.25 -10.18 1.61
CA ASP A 191 15.40 -10.31 0.72
C ASP A 191 15.44 -11.70 0.05
N GLU A 192 15.19 -12.75 0.82
CA GLU A 192 15.12 -14.12 0.32
C GLU A 192 14.00 -14.30 -0.71
N LEU A 193 12.78 -13.85 -0.41
CA LEU A 193 11.63 -13.94 -1.30
C LEU A 193 11.86 -13.16 -2.60
N ALA A 194 12.43 -11.96 -2.53
CA ALA A 194 12.77 -11.18 -3.71
C ALA A 194 13.82 -11.88 -4.58
N ALA A 195 14.85 -12.48 -3.97
CA ALA A 195 15.87 -13.26 -4.68
C ALA A 195 15.29 -14.51 -5.37
N GLN A 196 14.20 -15.07 -4.83
CA GLN A 196 13.44 -16.18 -5.44
C GLN A 196 12.48 -15.71 -6.56
N GLY A 197 12.43 -14.42 -6.86
CA GLY A 197 11.57 -13.84 -7.91
C GLY A 197 10.12 -13.61 -7.49
N THR A 198 9.85 -13.50 -6.19
CA THR A 198 8.54 -13.16 -5.62
C THR A 198 8.54 -11.73 -5.07
N PRO A 199 8.30 -10.70 -5.90
CA PRO A 199 8.42 -9.30 -5.51
C PRO A 199 7.26 -8.81 -4.64
N TRP A 200 6.11 -9.46 -4.68
CA TRP A 200 4.95 -9.07 -3.89
C TRP A 200 4.98 -9.78 -2.54
N LEU A 201 5.25 -9.01 -1.49
CA LEU A 201 5.48 -9.52 -0.14
C LEU A 201 4.22 -9.33 0.69
N VAL A 202 3.33 -10.32 0.66
CA VAL A 202 2.11 -10.33 1.49
C VAL A 202 2.53 -10.51 2.94
N CYS A 203 2.21 -9.53 3.80
CA CYS A 203 2.61 -9.56 5.20
C CYS A 203 1.42 -9.81 6.12
N ASP A 204 1.58 -10.77 7.02
CA ASP A 204 0.65 -10.96 8.12
C ASP A 204 0.77 -9.85 9.16
N ALA A 205 -0.37 -9.35 9.66
CA ALA A 205 -0.41 -8.39 10.75
C ALA A 205 -1.76 -8.47 11.47
N LEU A 206 -1.72 -8.62 12.80
CA LEU A 206 -2.87 -8.69 13.69
C LEU A 206 -2.95 -7.48 14.63
N SER A 207 -1.86 -6.73 14.77
CA SER A 207 -1.73 -5.63 15.71
C SER A 207 -0.96 -4.45 15.11
N ASP A 208 -1.07 -3.29 15.76
CA ASP A 208 -0.26 -2.11 15.39
C ASP A 208 1.24 -2.33 15.62
N ALA A 209 1.61 -3.21 16.54
CA ALA A 209 3.02 -3.59 16.74
C ALA A 209 3.56 -4.35 15.53
N ASP A 210 2.77 -5.28 14.96
CA ASP A 210 3.13 -6.01 13.74
C ASP A 210 3.29 -5.02 12.55
N LEU A 211 2.36 -4.07 12.42
CA LEU A 211 2.43 -3.04 11.35
C LEU A 211 3.66 -2.13 11.49
N ARG A 212 4.04 -1.77 12.72
CA ARG A 212 5.27 -1.01 12.95
C ARG A 212 6.53 -1.78 12.58
N ALA A 213 6.58 -3.07 12.90
CA ALA A 213 7.72 -3.93 12.51
C ALA A 213 7.86 -4.03 10.98
N ILE A 214 6.73 -4.25 10.29
CA ILE A 214 6.69 -4.29 8.81
C ILE A 214 7.11 -2.95 8.21
N GLY A 215 6.54 -1.85 8.68
CA GLY A 215 6.87 -0.51 8.18
C GLY A 215 8.34 -0.15 8.38
N ALA A 216 8.90 -0.43 9.55
CA ALA A 216 10.33 -0.23 9.82
C ALA A 216 11.22 -1.12 8.93
N ALA A 217 10.80 -2.34 8.63
CA ALA A 217 11.52 -3.21 7.69
C ALA A 217 11.54 -2.65 6.25
N CYS A 218 10.57 -1.78 5.90
CA CYS A 218 10.47 -1.15 4.59
C CYS A 218 11.30 0.13 4.43
N ALA A 219 12.13 0.53 5.41
CA ALA A 219 12.88 1.80 5.37
C ALA A 219 13.69 2.01 4.09
N GLY A 220 14.19 0.95 3.46
CA GLY A 220 14.94 1.02 2.20
C GLY A 220 14.11 0.73 0.94
N HIS A 221 12.81 0.46 1.06
CA HIS A 221 11.99 0.12 -0.10
C HIS A 221 11.54 1.37 -0.84
N ALA A 222 11.67 1.38 -2.16
CA ALA A 222 11.19 2.46 -3.00
C ALA A 222 9.66 2.56 -2.99
N LEU A 223 8.96 1.41 -2.92
CA LEU A 223 7.51 1.31 -2.88
C LEU A 223 7.06 0.43 -1.71
N VAL A 224 6.07 0.91 -0.98
CA VAL A 224 5.27 0.15 -0.01
C VAL A 224 3.82 0.18 -0.46
N THR A 225 3.08 -0.93 -0.33
CA THR A 225 1.67 -0.93 -0.70
C THR A 225 0.78 -1.49 0.41
N GLY A 226 -0.43 -0.97 0.54
CA GLY A 226 -1.34 -1.49 1.56
C GLY A 226 -2.52 -0.59 1.91
N GLY A 227 -3.14 -0.95 3.02
CA GLY A 227 -4.09 -0.10 3.74
C GLY A 227 -3.36 0.99 4.53
N SER A 228 -4.12 1.92 5.13
CA SER A 228 -3.52 3.00 5.94
C SER A 228 -2.75 2.48 7.17
N GLY A 229 -3.08 1.28 7.65
CA GLY A 229 -2.46 0.70 8.85
C GLY A 229 -0.94 0.57 8.75
N VAL A 230 -0.40 0.08 7.63
CA VAL A 230 1.05 -0.12 7.47
C VAL A 230 1.83 1.19 7.47
N ALA A 231 1.19 2.31 7.13
CA ALA A 231 1.81 3.64 7.19
C ALA A 231 2.21 4.05 8.63
N ARG A 232 1.66 3.39 9.66
CA ARG A 232 2.06 3.61 11.06
C ARG A 232 3.54 3.26 11.33
N GLY A 233 4.12 2.40 10.52
CA GLY A 233 5.55 2.06 10.62
C GLY A 233 6.47 2.92 9.77
N LEU A 234 5.93 3.71 8.83
CA LEU A 234 6.76 4.50 7.90
C LEU A 234 7.26 5.83 8.48
N GLY A 235 6.59 6.36 9.50
CA GLY A 235 6.97 7.65 10.12
C GLY A 235 8.27 7.60 10.93
N VAL A 236 8.92 6.44 11.02
CA VAL A 236 10.21 6.23 11.70
C VAL A 236 11.38 6.03 10.72
N ASN A 237 11.13 6.10 9.43
CA ASN A 237 12.09 5.86 8.35
C ASN A 237 12.85 7.14 7.94
#